data_bf820e259d4e0ae490a07badf1990e2a
#
_entry.id   bf820e259d4e0ae490a07badf1990e2a
#
_cell.length_a   1.000
_cell.length_b   1.000
_cell.length_c   1.000
_cell.angle_alpha   90.00
_cell.angle_beta   90.00
_cell.angle_gamma   90.00
#
_symmetry.space_group_name_H-M   'P 1'
#
loop_
_entity.id
_entity.type
_entity.pdbx_description
1 polymer ?
#
loop_
_entity_poly.entity_id
_entity_poly.type
_entity_poly.pdbx_seq_one_letter_code
_entity_poly.pdbx_strand_id
1 'polypeptide(L)'
;VVQKTHKDQIALNAHVLDALREHGDALAGVREIDHFAYFGTPQSRALFIDKCLIIGFKLRNTTEPYRPGAGFGAILSHSDVPDEEILGKVTSLLVDLAQECGGEYDGWETQVVS
;
A
#
# COMPACT_ATOMS: atom_id res chain seq x y z
N VAL A 1 -8.64 14.00 -12.11
CA VAL A 1 -8.08 12.74 -11.62
C VAL A 1 -9.14 11.99 -10.84
N VAL A 2 -9.42 10.77 -11.26
CA VAL A 2 -10.35 9.88 -10.54
C VAL A 2 -9.60 9.21 -9.41
N GLN A 3 -10.03 9.45 -8.17
CA GLN A 3 -9.43 8.81 -7.03
C GLN A 3 -9.88 7.35 -6.92
N LYS A 4 -8.97 6.49 -6.49
CA LYS A 4 -9.25 5.08 -6.24
C LYS A 4 -10.28 4.93 -5.11
N THR A 5 -11.29 4.10 -5.32
CA THR A 5 -12.27 3.75 -4.30
C THR A 5 -11.84 2.48 -3.56
N HIS A 6 -12.48 2.20 -2.42
CA HIS A 6 -12.27 0.94 -1.71
C HIS A 6 -12.61 -0.27 -2.58
N LYS A 7 -13.71 -0.16 -3.33
CA LYS A 7 -14.14 -1.23 -4.24
C LYS A 7 -13.08 -1.53 -5.31
N ASP A 8 -12.49 -0.48 -5.90
CA ASP A 8 -11.43 -0.64 -6.89
C ASP A 8 -10.21 -1.31 -6.28
N GLN A 9 -9.83 -0.91 -5.07
CA GLN A 9 -8.67 -1.49 -4.40
C GLN A 9 -8.90 -2.95 -4.01
N ILE A 10 -10.09 -3.31 -3.56
CA ILE A 10 -10.44 -4.70 -3.24
C ILE A 10 -10.34 -5.58 -4.48
N ALA A 11 -10.81 -5.10 -5.63
CA ALA A 11 -10.68 -5.82 -6.89
C ALA A 11 -9.21 -6.03 -7.29
N LEU A 12 -8.37 -5.01 -7.11
CA LEU A 12 -6.93 -5.12 -7.38
C LEU A 12 -6.26 -6.10 -6.41
N ASN A 13 -6.65 -6.12 -5.13
CA ASN A 13 -6.14 -7.08 -4.16
C ASN A 13 -6.42 -8.52 -4.61
N ALA A 14 -7.63 -8.80 -5.10
CA ALA A 14 -7.99 -10.12 -5.59
C ALA A 14 -7.09 -10.55 -6.76
N HIS A 15 -6.80 -9.65 -7.69
CA HIS A 15 -5.89 -9.93 -8.80
C HIS A 15 -4.48 -10.27 -8.33
N VAL A 16 -3.95 -9.55 -7.37
CA VAL A 16 -2.61 -9.81 -6.84
C VAL A 16 -2.58 -11.15 -6.11
N LEU A 17 -3.60 -11.45 -5.29
CA LEU A 17 -3.70 -12.73 -4.60
C LEU A 17 -3.79 -13.90 -5.58
N ASP A 18 -4.55 -13.76 -6.65
CA ASP A 18 -4.66 -14.79 -7.69
C ASP A 18 -3.30 -15.01 -8.39
N ALA A 19 -2.58 -13.93 -8.68
CA ALA A 19 -1.24 -14.03 -9.27
C ALA A 19 -0.27 -14.78 -8.34
N LEU A 20 -0.31 -14.54 -7.04
CA LEU A 20 0.50 -15.26 -6.06
C LEU A 20 0.16 -16.75 -6.08
N ARG A 21 -1.12 -17.11 -6.09
CA ARG A 21 -1.56 -18.52 -6.16
C ARG A 21 -1.08 -19.20 -7.43
N GLU A 22 -1.13 -18.51 -8.56
CA GLU A 22 -0.66 -19.03 -9.85
C GLU A 22 0.85 -19.35 -9.83
N HIS A 23 1.61 -18.65 -8.98
CA HIS A 23 3.04 -18.92 -8.79
C HIS A 23 3.32 -19.91 -7.66
N GLY A 24 2.30 -20.63 -7.21
CA GLY A 24 2.45 -21.70 -6.22
C GLY A 24 2.41 -21.25 -4.76
N ASP A 25 1.97 -20.02 -4.48
CA ASP A 25 1.87 -19.49 -3.13
C ASP A 25 0.56 -19.96 -2.49
N ALA A 26 0.65 -20.63 -1.34
CA ALA A 26 -0.53 -21.06 -0.58
C ALA A 26 -1.13 -19.94 0.26
N LEU A 27 -0.54 -18.75 0.28
CA LEU A 27 -0.97 -17.57 1.04
C LEU A 27 -1.07 -17.83 2.56
N ALA A 28 -0.26 -18.76 3.07
CA ALA A 28 -0.37 -19.21 4.45
C ALA A 28 0.71 -18.64 5.39
N GLY A 29 1.82 -18.15 4.85
CA GLY A 29 2.95 -17.69 5.66
C GLY A 29 2.89 -16.20 5.95
N VAL A 30 3.28 -15.81 7.18
CA VAL A 30 3.51 -14.40 7.52
C VAL A 30 4.70 -13.90 6.71
N ARG A 31 4.55 -12.73 6.11
CA ARG A 31 5.61 -12.09 5.34
C ARG A 31 5.46 -10.57 5.40
N GLU A 32 6.49 -9.89 4.98
CA GLU A 32 6.46 -8.44 4.88
C GLU A 32 5.66 -8.02 3.64
N ILE A 33 4.74 -7.07 3.84
CA ILE A 33 3.89 -6.52 2.78
C ILE A 33 4.19 -5.03 2.69
N ASP A 34 4.57 -4.58 1.49
CA ASP A 34 4.93 -3.19 1.21
C ASP A 34 3.77 -2.48 0.52
N HIS A 35 3.44 -1.29 1.03
CA HIS A 35 2.39 -0.45 0.48
C HIS A 35 2.97 0.85 -0.07
N PHE A 36 2.48 1.27 -1.23
CA PHE A 36 3.00 2.41 -1.97
C PHE A 36 1.95 3.51 -2.01
N ALA A 37 2.35 4.74 -1.69
CA ALA A 37 1.50 5.91 -1.79
C ALA A 37 2.31 7.10 -2.30
N TYR A 38 1.64 8.03 -2.99
CA TYR A 38 2.27 9.18 -3.62
C TYR A 38 1.54 10.46 -3.26
N PHE A 39 2.31 11.54 -3.11
CA PHE A 39 1.82 12.83 -2.62
C PHE A 39 2.37 13.96 -3.48
N GLY A 40 1.64 15.07 -3.54
CA GLY A 40 2.06 16.23 -4.32
C GLY A 40 3.16 17.05 -3.65
N THR A 41 3.36 16.89 -2.34
CA THR A 41 4.38 17.63 -1.57
C THR A 41 5.06 16.74 -0.54
N PRO A 42 6.31 17.07 -0.14
CA PRO A 42 6.97 16.37 0.95
C PRO A 42 6.24 16.48 2.28
N GLN A 43 5.54 17.59 2.51
CA GLN A 43 4.78 17.82 3.75
C GLN A 43 3.58 16.88 3.86
N SER A 44 2.84 16.70 2.78
CA SER A 44 1.73 15.74 2.73
C SER A 44 2.22 14.32 2.95
N ARG A 45 3.33 13.96 2.32
CA ARG A 45 3.98 12.66 2.52
C ARG A 45 4.35 12.44 3.98
N ALA A 46 4.98 13.43 4.62
CA ALA A 46 5.41 13.33 6.01
C ALA A 46 4.21 13.12 6.95
N LEU A 47 3.11 13.81 6.71
CA LEU A 47 1.89 13.66 7.51
C LEU A 47 1.34 12.23 7.40
N PHE A 48 1.29 11.69 6.19
CA PHE A 48 0.85 10.31 5.97
C PHE A 48 1.75 9.30 6.68
N ILE A 49 3.07 9.47 6.56
CA ILE A 49 4.04 8.59 7.22
C ILE A 49 3.83 8.61 8.74
N ASP A 50 3.71 9.79 9.34
CA ASP A 50 3.50 9.92 10.79
C ASP A 50 2.24 9.18 11.24
N LYS A 51 1.14 9.31 10.52
CA LYS A 51 -0.11 8.62 10.83
C LYS A 51 0.05 7.10 10.73
N CYS A 52 0.76 6.61 9.72
CA CYS A 52 1.01 5.19 9.55
C CYS A 52 1.90 4.62 10.64
N LEU A 53 2.94 5.34 11.05
CA LEU A 53 3.83 4.89 12.13
C LEU A 53 3.08 4.76 13.46
N ILE A 54 2.18 5.67 13.75
CA ILE A 54 1.37 5.64 14.98
C ILE A 54 0.52 4.37 15.06
N ILE A 55 0.00 3.90 13.93
CA ILE A 55 -0.85 2.72 13.90
C ILE A 55 -0.10 1.41 13.64
N GLY A 56 1.23 1.45 13.64
CA GLY A 56 2.06 0.25 13.67
C GLY A 56 2.77 -0.12 12.36
N PHE A 57 2.63 0.66 11.31
CA PHE A 57 3.42 0.44 10.10
C PHE A 57 4.87 0.87 10.32
N LYS A 58 5.77 0.32 9.51
CA LYS A 58 7.17 0.73 9.45
C LYS A 58 7.39 1.51 8.16
N LEU A 59 8.22 2.55 8.23
CA LEU A 59 8.69 3.22 7.03
C LEU A 59 9.83 2.41 6.42
N ARG A 60 9.62 1.89 5.21
CA ARG A 60 10.65 1.16 4.50
C ARG A 60 11.54 2.08 3.69
N ASN A 61 10.95 3.01 2.96
CA ASN A 61 11.69 3.94 2.13
C ASN A 61 10.80 5.10 1.67
N THR A 62 11.45 6.12 1.15
CA THR A 62 10.78 7.21 0.45
C THR A 62 11.42 7.37 -0.93
N THR A 63 10.64 7.86 -1.90
CA THR A 63 11.14 8.13 -3.24
C THR A 63 10.86 9.57 -3.62
N GLU A 64 11.80 10.18 -4.33
CA GLU A 64 11.62 11.53 -4.84
C GLU A 64 11.05 11.49 -6.27
N PRO A 65 10.36 12.55 -6.73
CA PRO A 65 9.82 12.56 -8.07
C PRO A 65 10.94 12.41 -9.11
N TYR A 66 10.78 11.45 -10.01
CA TYR A 66 11.74 11.20 -11.09
C TYR A 66 11.57 12.19 -12.25
N ARG A 67 10.49 12.97 -12.25
CA ARG A 67 10.20 14.03 -13.21
C ARG A 67 9.21 15.03 -12.61
N PRO A 68 9.10 16.26 -13.15
CA PRO A 68 8.07 17.21 -12.69
C PRO A 68 6.66 16.60 -12.80
N GLY A 69 5.88 16.72 -11.74
CA GLY A 69 4.52 16.19 -11.68
C GLY A 69 4.41 14.74 -11.20
N ALA A 70 5.52 14.01 -11.10
CA ALA A 70 5.53 12.72 -10.41
C ALA A 70 5.41 12.94 -8.89
N GLY A 71 4.78 12.01 -8.20
CA GLY A 71 4.55 12.14 -6.76
C GLY A 71 5.77 11.90 -5.90
N PHE A 72 5.74 12.45 -4.67
CA PHE A 72 6.66 12.10 -3.60
C PHE A 72 6.18 10.80 -2.98
N GLY A 73 6.95 9.73 -3.08
CA GLY A 73 6.54 8.39 -2.69
C GLY A 73 6.88 8.01 -1.26
N ALA A 74 6.03 7.20 -0.66
CA ALA A 74 6.28 6.56 0.61
C ALA A 74 6.00 5.06 0.51
N ILE A 75 6.87 4.25 1.08
CA ILE A 75 6.71 2.79 1.14
C ILE A 75 6.59 2.40 2.61
N LEU A 76 5.40 1.99 3.01
CA LEU A 76 5.07 1.56 4.37
C LEU A 76 4.95 0.05 4.38
N SER A 77 5.38 -0.56 5.47
CA SER A 77 5.51 -2.01 5.55
C SER A 77 4.87 -2.55 6.83
N HIS A 78 4.28 -3.72 6.75
CA HIS A 78 3.86 -4.50 7.91
C HIS A 78 4.05 -5.99 7.63
N SER A 79 4.07 -6.78 8.68
CA SER A 79 4.16 -8.24 8.55
C SER A 79 2.79 -8.85 8.81
N ASP A 80 2.34 -9.66 7.85
CA ASP A 80 1.04 -10.32 7.97
C ASP A 80 0.94 -11.47 6.97
N VAL A 81 -0.06 -12.32 7.16
CA VAL A 81 -0.46 -13.28 6.15
C VAL A 81 -1.19 -12.51 5.04
N PRO A 82 -0.89 -12.77 3.75
CA PRO A 82 -1.60 -12.10 2.66
C PRO A 82 -3.00 -12.70 2.47
N ASP A 83 -3.87 -12.38 3.40
CA ASP A 83 -5.25 -12.83 3.47
C ASP A 83 -6.16 -11.76 2.87
N GLU A 84 -7.19 -12.19 2.14
CA GLU A 84 -8.11 -11.28 1.46
C GLU A 84 -8.81 -10.32 2.43
N GLU A 85 -9.29 -10.84 3.57
CA GLU A 85 -9.97 -10.02 4.57
C GLU A 85 -9.02 -9.02 5.23
N ILE A 86 -7.83 -9.47 5.63
CA ILE A 86 -6.82 -8.61 6.24
C ILE A 86 -6.41 -7.50 5.26
N LEU A 87 -6.09 -7.87 4.03
CA LEU A 87 -5.70 -6.89 3.01
C LEU A 87 -6.83 -5.94 2.65
N GLY A 88 -8.06 -6.43 2.63
CA GLY A 88 -9.22 -5.57 2.41
C GLY A 88 -9.32 -4.45 3.45
N LYS A 89 -9.12 -4.78 4.72
CA LYS A 89 -9.15 -3.81 5.82
C LYS A 89 -7.95 -2.86 5.76
N VAL A 90 -6.76 -3.40 5.61
CA VAL A 90 -5.52 -2.61 5.59
C VAL A 90 -5.49 -1.65 4.41
N THR A 91 -5.80 -2.12 3.21
CA THR A 91 -5.76 -1.27 2.02
C THR A 91 -6.87 -0.22 2.03
N SER A 92 -8.06 -0.53 2.55
CA SER A 92 -9.12 0.46 2.71
C SER A 92 -8.70 1.58 3.66
N LEU A 93 -8.05 1.23 4.78
CA LEU A 93 -7.50 2.21 5.71
C LEU A 93 -6.46 3.11 5.03
N LEU A 94 -5.54 2.52 4.27
CA LEU A 94 -4.47 3.27 3.60
C LEU A 94 -4.99 4.14 2.46
N VAL A 95 -6.01 3.70 1.74
CA VAL A 95 -6.70 4.54 0.74
C VAL A 95 -7.26 5.80 1.41
N ASP A 96 -7.95 5.64 2.53
CA ASP A 96 -8.54 6.77 3.27
C ASP A 96 -7.46 7.70 3.81
N LEU A 97 -6.43 7.16 4.45
CA LEU A 97 -5.35 7.97 5.02
C LEU A 97 -4.59 8.75 3.94
N ALA A 98 -4.31 8.13 2.81
CA ALA A 98 -3.61 8.80 1.71
C ALA A 98 -4.45 9.96 1.17
N GLN A 99 -5.74 9.75 0.94
CA GLN A 99 -6.64 10.80 0.46
C GLN A 99 -6.77 11.93 1.49
N GLU A 100 -6.90 11.60 2.76
CA GLU A 100 -6.96 12.58 3.85
C GLU A 100 -5.71 13.47 3.90
N CYS A 101 -4.55 12.93 3.58
CA CYS A 101 -3.28 13.64 3.56
C CYS A 101 -2.96 14.30 2.21
N GLY A 102 -3.90 14.28 1.26
CA GLY A 102 -3.72 14.93 -0.03
C GLY A 102 -2.94 14.12 -1.05
N GLY A 103 -2.94 12.81 -0.92
CA GLY A 103 -2.25 11.91 -1.83
C GLY A 103 -3.10 10.76 -2.32
N GLU A 104 -2.44 9.75 -2.84
CA GLU A 104 -3.09 8.59 -3.43
C GLU A 104 -2.36 7.30 -3.06
N TYR A 105 -3.12 6.31 -2.62
CA TYR A 105 -2.61 4.96 -2.40
C TYR A 105 -2.48 4.24 -3.75
N ASP A 106 -1.31 3.68 -4.04
CA ASP A 106 -1.01 3.09 -5.35
C ASP A 106 -1.07 1.57 -5.38
N GLY A 107 -1.03 0.91 -4.25
CA GLY A 107 -1.08 -0.54 -4.20
C GLY A 107 -0.06 -1.14 -3.25
N TRP A 108 0.10 -2.46 -3.35
CA TRP A 108 0.99 -3.21 -2.46
C TRP A 108 1.70 -4.33 -3.23
N GLU A 109 2.78 -4.81 -2.64
CA GLU A 109 3.48 -6.00 -3.13
C GLU A 109 4.00 -6.82 -1.98
N THR A 110 4.28 -8.09 -2.24
CA THR A 110 4.92 -9.00 -1.31
C THR A 110 5.69 -10.05 -2.09
N GLN A 111 6.56 -10.77 -1.41
CA GLN A 111 7.31 -11.86 -2.02
C GLN A 111 6.41 -13.09 -2.18
N VAL A 112 6.63 -13.82 -3.28
CA VAL A 112 6.02 -15.13 -3.48
C VAL A 112 6.69 -16.13 -2.53
N VAL A 113 5.87 -16.89 -1.80
CA VAL A 113 6.33 -17.96 -0.92
C VAL A 113 5.72 -19.26 -1.45
N SER A 114 6.53 -20.05 -2.11
CA SER A 114 6.13 -21.34 -2.68
C SER A 114 6.48 -22.52 -1.79
#